data_3417e8cf74be06e2f15333c9a105dd1e
#
_entry.id   3417e8cf74be06e2f15333c9a105dd1e
#
_cell.length_a   1.000
_cell.length_b   1.000
_cell.length_c   1.000
_cell.angle_alpha   90.00
_cell.angle_beta   90.00
_cell.angle_gamma   90.00
#
_symmetry.space_group_name_H-M   'P 1'
#
loop_
_entity.id
_entity.type
_entity.pdbx_description
1 polymer ?
#
loop_
_entity_poly.entity_id
_entity_poly.type
_entity_poly.pdbx_seq_one_letter_code
_entity_poly.pdbx_strand_id
1 'polypeptide(L)'
;CVFSTEIMFALQNLDRNTLYTSLFDGANLKLNSLLAPRGDVVDYVFESDKTDYRYSSSLNGTVEISGTTYRVFNKFQGTDSLYNQMIPMIRISEMYMIAAETSTDGPTRLGYFNTFRNHRNLASVRERDVDYYLEKEWKKEFYGEGQLFFWYKRNKKTEMQSATDQYG
;
A
#
# COMPACT_ATOMS: atom_id res chain seq x y z
N CYS A 1 14.09 -0.26 5.99
CA CYS A 1 13.01 0.51 5.33
C CYS A 1 12.61 -0.21 4.05
N VAL A 2 11.34 -0.55 3.90
CA VAL A 2 10.81 -1.30 2.74
C VAL A 2 11.01 -0.56 1.40
N PHE A 3 11.34 0.73 1.45
CA PHE A 3 11.42 1.59 0.26
C PHE A 3 12.80 2.19 -0.02
N SER A 4 13.83 1.82 0.72
CA SER A 4 15.13 2.51 0.66
C SER A 4 15.76 2.53 -0.74
N THR A 5 15.52 1.50 -1.55
CA THR A 5 16.06 1.38 -2.92
C THR A 5 15.18 2.03 -3.99
N GLU A 6 13.98 2.46 -3.65
CA GLU A 6 12.99 3.00 -4.60
C GLU A 6 12.74 4.50 -4.42
N ILE A 7 13.31 5.12 -3.38
CA ILE A 7 13.06 6.52 -3.07
C ILE A 7 13.80 7.41 -4.07
N MET A 8 13.03 8.20 -4.81
CA MET A 8 13.55 9.27 -5.67
C MET A 8 13.58 10.60 -4.94
N PHE A 9 12.58 10.86 -4.10
CA PHE A 9 12.50 12.05 -3.26
C PHE A 9 11.80 11.72 -1.94
N ALA A 10 12.38 12.20 -0.84
CA ALA A 10 11.79 12.05 0.50
C ALA A 10 11.99 13.32 1.33
N LEU A 11 11.09 13.52 2.29
CA LEU A 11 11.22 14.53 3.33
C LEU A 11 11.76 13.87 4.60
N GLN A 12 12.62 14.57 5.31
CA GLN A 12 13.04 14.16 6.64
C GLN A 12 11.97 14.57 7.67
N ASN A 13 11.53 13.61 8.46
CA ASN A 13 10.62 13.84 9.59
C ASN A 13 11.20 13.15 10.83
N LEU A 14 11.67 13.93 11.77
CA LEU A 14 12.26 13.43 13.01
C LEU A 14 11.24 12.72 13.90
N ASP A 15 9.96 13.09 13.77
CA ASP A 15 8.86 12.55 14.55
C ASP A 15 8.10 11.40 13.83
N ARG A 16 8.66 10.85 12.76
CA ARG A 16 7.99 9.77 12.00
C ARG A 16 7.58 8.59 12.88
N ASN A 17 8.40 8.23 13.86
CA ASN A 17 8.07 7.13 14.76
C ASN A 17 6.82 7.45 15.61
N THR A 18 6.59 8.71 15.95
CA THR A 18 5.38 9.15 16.63
C THR A 18 4.13 8.91 15.80
N LEU A 19 4.20 9.04 14.47
CA LEU A 19 3.10 8.70 13.58
C LEU A 19 2.72 7.21 13.70
N TYR A 20 3.72 6.32 13.67
CA TYR A 20 3.46 4.90 13.84
C TYR A 20 2.88 4.58 15.22
N THR A 21 3.51 5.04 16.28
CA THR A 21 3.11 4.73 17.67
C THR A 21 1.76 5.34 18.05
N SER A 22 1.33 6.42 17.39
CA SER A 22 0.05 7.06 17.66
C SER A 22 -1.13 6.53 16.85
N LEU A 23 -0.88 5.86 15.72
CA LEU A 23 -1.94 5.45 14.79
C LEU A 23 -1.94 3.98 14.42
N PHE A 24 -0.79 3.31 14.38
CA PHE A 24 -0.64 1.98 13.80
C PHE A 24 -0.08 0.92 14.75
N ASP A 25 0.38 1.30 15.94
CA ASP A 25 0.97 0.38 16.91
C ASP A 25 -0.09 -0.45 17.62
N GLY A 26 -0.46 -1.58 17.05
CA GLY A 26 -1.45 -2.48 17.60
C GLY A 26 -1.10 -3.08 18.95
N ALA A 27 0.19 -3.10 19.34
CA ALA A 27 0.61 -3.62 20.64
C ALA A 27 0.32 -2.66 21.78
N ASN A 28 0.29 -1.35 21.53
CA ASN A 28 0.20 -0.31 22.55
C ASN A 28 -1.06 0.55 22.46
N LEU A 29 -1.77 0.54 21.32
CA LEU A 29 -2.95 1.36 21.13
C LEU A 29 -4.25 0.65 21.53
N LYS A 30 -5.20 1.44 22.04
CA LYS A 30 -6.59 0.99 22.24
C LYS A 30 -7.33 1.00 20.90
N LEU A 31 -8.40 0.21 20.81
CA LEU A 31 -9.21 0.07 19.60
C LEU A 31 -9.70 1.39 19.00
N ASN A 32 -10.07 2.36 19.83
CA ASN A 32 -10.54 3.68 19.39
C ASN A 32 -9.45 4.60 18.83
N SER A 33 -8.19 4.22 18.93
CA SER A 33 -7.04 4.99 18.46
C SER A 33 -6.25 4.26 17.38
N LEU A 34 -6.53 2.96 17.18
CA LEU A 34 -5.79 2.13 16.22
C LEU A 34 -6.40 2.25 14.81
N LEU A 35 -5.58 2.62 13.85
CA LEU A 35 -5.90 2.48 12.43
C LEU A 35 -5.42 1.11 11.95
N ALA A 36 -6.33 0.18 11.83
CA ALA A 36 -6.07 -1.16 11.33
C ALA A 36 -6.82 -1.39 10.01
N PRO A 37 -6.21 -2.04 9.03
CA PRO A 37 -6.91 -2.39 7.81
C PRO A 37 -7.97 -3.46 8.10
N ARG A 38 -9.12 -3.35 7.45
CA ARG A 38 -10.14 -4.41 7.49
C ARG A 38 -9.62 -5.66 6.81
N GLY A 39 -9.74 -6.81 7.47
CA GLY A 39 -9.22 -8.08 6.99
C GLY A 39 -9.81 -8.50 5.64
N ASP A 40 -11.13 -8.34 5.47
CA ASP A 40 -11.84 -8.65 4.22
C ASP A 40 -11.37 -7.78 3.04
N VAL A 41 -11.06 -6.50 3.28
CA VAL A 41 -10.51 -5.60 2.26
C VAL A 41 -9.09 -5.99 1.90
N VAL A 42 -8.26 -6.34 2.89
CA VAL A 42 -6.90 -6.83 2.63
C VAL A 42 -6.94 -8.10 1.80
N ASP A 43 -7.76 -9.07 2.18
CA ASP A 43 -7.89 -10.34 1.46
C ASP A 43 -8.41 -10.13 0.03
N TYR A 44 -9.35 -9.21 -0.19
CA TYR A 44 -9.82 -8.85 -1.53
C TYR A 44 -8.74 -8.18 -2.39
N VAL A 45 -8.02 -7.21 -1.82
CA VAL A 45 -7.00 -6.43 -2.54
C VAL A 45 -5.80 -7.29 -2.88
N PHE A 46 -5.34 -8.12 -1.94
CA PHE A 46 -4.20 -9.03 -2.12
C PHE A 46 -4.60 -10.37 -2.73
N GLU A 47 -5.90 -10.63 -2.96
CA GLU A 47 -6.42 -11.88 -3.52
C GLU A 47 -5.96 -13.12 -2.72
N SER A 48 -5.77 -12.94 -1.42
CA SER A 48 -5.20 -13.93 -0.50
C SER A 48 -3.78 -14.38 -0.86
N ASP A 49 -3.10 -13.68 -1.76
CA ASP A 49 -1.70 -13.95 -2.13
C ASP A 49 -0.75 -13.38 -1.08
N LYS A 50 -0.30 -14.27 -0.20
CA LYS A 50 0.66 -13.95 0.87
C LYS A 50 2.11 -13.89 0.39
N THR A 51 2.37 -14.22 -0.88
CA THR A 51 3.72 -14.17 -1.46
C THR A 51 4.12 -12.76 -1.88
N ASP A 52 3.16 -11.85 -2.04
CA ASP A 52 3.41 -10.42 -2.26
C ASP A 52 4.30 -9.86 -1.13
N TYR A 53 5.45 -9.30 -1.49
CA TYR A 53 6.39 -8.75 -0.50
C TYR A 53 5.78 -7.67 0.38
N ARG A 54 4.80 -6.91 -0.11
CA ARG A 54 4.11 -5.87 0.66
C ARG A 54 3.21 -6.48 1.73
N TYR A 55 2.57 -7.63 1.42
CA TYR A 55 1.78 -8.38 2.39
C TYR A 55 2.69 -8.90 3.51
N SER A 56 3.74 -9.64 3.13
CA SER A 56 4.64 -10.27 4.10
C SER A 56 5.42 -9.28 4.96
N SER A 57 5.76 -8.11 4.42
CA SER A 57 6.52 -7.09 5.15
C SER A 57 5.68 -6.15 6.01
N SER A 58 4.41 -5.90 5.63
CA SER A 58 3.64 -4.82 6.24
C SER A 58 2.31 -5.23 6.84
N LEU A 59 1.78 -6.42 6.49
CA LEU A 59 0.42 -6.83 6.84
C LEU A 59 0.33 -8.23 7.45
N ASN A 60 1.44 -8.91 7.69
CA ASN A 60 1.44 -10.29 8.18
C ASN A 60 1.22 -10.43 9.70
N GLY A 61 1.29 -9.35 10.44
CA GLY A 61 1.05 -9.35 11.87
C GLY A 61 -0.43 -9.23 12.24
N THR A 62 -0.77 -9.71 13.42
CA THR A 62 -2.10 -9.55 14.02
C THR A 62 -1.98 -9.14 15.48
N VAL A 63 -2.99 -8.46 15.98
CA VAL A 63 -3.15 -8.11 17.40
C VAL A 63 -4.57 -8.45 17.85
N GLU A 64 -4.72 -8.95 19.06
CA GLU A 64 -6.02 -9.19 19.67
C GLU A 64 -6.38 -8.03 20.60
N ILE A 65 -7.53 -7.41 20.36
CA ILE A 65 -8.06 -6.33 21.19
C ILE A 65 -9.50 -6.67 21.54
N SER A 66 -9.80 -6.79 22.82
CA SER A 66 -11.14 -7.11 23.33
C SER A 66 -11.78 -8.36 22.68
N GLY A 67 -10.98 -9.40 22.47
CA GLY A 67 -11.44 -10.67 21.88
C GLY A 67 -11.62 -10.64 20.36
N THR A 68 -11.23 -9.56 19.68
CA THR A 68 -11.28 -9.45 18.21
C THR A 68 -9.86 -9.33 17.66
N THR A 69 -9.55 -10.11 16.64
CA THR A 69 -8.24 -10.09 15.96
C THR A 69 -8.25 -9.04 14.85
N TYR A 70 -7.29 -8.14 14.92
CA TYR A 70 -7.04 -7.10 13.91
C TYR A 70 -5.72 -7.36 13.21
N ARG A 71 -5.63 -7.05 11.92
CA ARG A 71 -4.35 -7.00 11.22
C ARG A 71 -3.61 -5.73 11.63
N VAL A 72 -2.31 -5.84 11.81
CA VAL A 72 -1.46 -4.68 12.04
C VAL A 72 -0.85 -4.19 10.73
N PHE A 73 -0.54 -2.90 10.68
CA PHE A 73 0.05 -2.26 9.52
C PHE A 73 1.41 -1.67 9.89
N ASN A 74 2.48 -2.36 9.50
CA ASN A 74 3.84 -2.07 9.95
C ASN A 74 4.67 -1.22 8.96
N LYS A 75 4.07 -0.73 7.89
CA LYS A 75 4.77 0.03 6.83
C LYS A 75 5.56 1.24 7.37
N PHE A 76 5.01 1.90 8.39
CA PHE A 76 5.63 3.06 9.02
C PHE A 76 6.43 2.74 10.28
N GLN A 77 6.48 1.48 10.68
CA GLN A 77 7.26 1.06 11.83
C GLN A 77 8.73 1.43 11.64
N GLY A 78 9.28 2.18 12.59
CA GLY A 78 10.69 2.53 12.61
C GLY A 78 11.53 1.30 12.97
N THR A 79 12.60 1.09 12.24
CA THR A 79 13.72 0.23 12.64
C THR A 79 14.94 1.14 12.79
N ASP A 80 15.95 0.81 13.56
CA ASP A 80 17.10 1.68 13.89
C ASP A 80 18.02 2.01 12.70
N SER A 81 17.47 2.34 11.53
CA SER A 81 18.22 2.69 10.33
C SER A 81 18.10 4.16 9.98
N LEU A 82 19.09 4.69 9.23
CA LEU A 82 19.11 6.06 8.73
C LEU A 82 17.85 6.48 7.96
N TYR A 83 17.13 5.51 7.41
CA TYR A 83 15.89 5.74 6.62
C TYR A 83 14.62 5.86 7.46
N ASN A 84 14.70 5.66 8.77
CA ASN A 84 13.52 5.67 9.65
C ASN A 84 12.84 7.03 9.76
N GLN A 85 13.57 8.10 9.51
CA GLN A 85 13.07 9.47 9.57
C GLN A 85 12.65 10.00 8.20
N MET A 86 12.69 9.18 7.15
CA MET A 86 12.31 9.59 5.81
C MET A 86 10.84 9.28 5.52
N ILE A 87 10.12 10.25 4.99
CA ILE A 87 8.81 10.07 4.38
C ILE A 87 8.99 10.08 2.87
N PRO A 88 8.84 8.94 2.19
CA PRO A 88 8.92 8.88 0.73
C PRO A 88 7.80 9.71 0.13
N MET A 89 8.15 10.65 -0.73
CA MET A 89 7.21 11.50 -1.47
C MET A 89 7.06 11.04 -2.93
N ILE A 90 8.16 10.59 -3.53
CA ILE A 90 8.19 10.07 -4.90
C ILE A 90 9.02 8.80 -4.91
N ARG A 91 8.44 7.74 -5.46
CA ARG A 91 9.10 6.43 -5.60
C ARG A 91 9.11 5.97 -7.05
N ILE A 92 10.11 5.17 -7.41
CA ILE A 92 10.23 4.60 -8.75
C ILE A 92 9.05 3.68 -9.09
N SER A 93 8.50 2.98 -8.10
CA SER A 93 7.29 2.16 -8.25
C SER A 93 6.09 2.94 -8.77
N GLU A 94 5.91 4.18 -8.30
CA GLU A 94 4.86 5.07 -8.78
C GLU A 94 5.08 5.43 -10.26
N MET A 95 6.33 5.67 -10.66
CA MET A 95 6.65 5.99 -12.05
C MET A 95 6.31 4.82 -12.99
N TYR A 96 6.61 3.58 -12.59
CA TYR A 96 6.21 2.39 -13.36
C TYR A 96 4.70 2.27 -13.50
N MET A 97 3.94 2.52 -12.44
CA MET A 97 2.48 2.46 -12.49
C MET A 97 1.87 3.58 -13.32
N ILE A 98 2.41 4.80 -13.23
CA ILE A 98 1.97 5.93 -14.09
C ILE A 98 2.29 5.61 -15.55
N ALA A 99 3.48 5.10 -15.86
CA ALA A 99 3.85 4.70 -17.22
C ALA A 99 2.92 3.61 -17.76
N ALA A 100 2.56 2.62 -16.94
CA ALA A 100 1.59 1.60 -17.31
C ALA A 100 0.17 2.15 -17.49
N GLU A 101 -0.21 3.20 -16.72
CA GLU A 101 -1.53 3.83 -16.81
C GLU A 101 -1.66 4.70 -18.08
N THR A 102 -0.60 5.38 -18.47
CA THR A 102 -0.63 6.40 -19.53
C THR A 102 -0.12 5.96 -20.89
N SER A 103 0.60 4.83 -20.96
CA SER A 103 1.11 4.30 -22.23
C SER A 103 -0.03 3.84 -23.14
N THR A 104 -0.03 4.30 -24.37
CA THR A 104 -1.00 3.92 -25.41
C THR A 104 -0.58 2.67 -26.19
N ASP A 105 0.71 2.31 -26.14
CA ASP A 105 1.23 1.10 -26.74
C ASP A 105 1.09 -0.09 -25.78
N GLY A 106 0.30 -1.09 -26.18
CA GLY A 106 -0.05 -2.23 -25.34
C GLY A 106 1.17 -3.02 -24.84
N PRO A 107 2.10 -3.43 -25.69
CA PRO A 107 3.31 -4.13 -25.26
C PRO A 107 4.18 -3.32 -24.29
N THR A 108 4.37 -2.04 -24.55
CA THR A 108 5.12 -1.13 -23.66
C THR A 108 4.44 -0.99 -22.30
N ARG A 109 3.12 -0.77 -22.31
CA ARG A 109 2.27 -0.74 -21.13
C ARG A 109 2.42 -1.99 -20.28
N LEU A 110 2.29 -3.14 -20.92
CA LEU A 110 2.42 -4.45 -20.27
C LEU A 110 3.84 -4.65 -19.69
N GLY A 111 4.86 -4.20 -20.40
CA GLY A 111 6.24 -4.25 -19.95
C GLY A 111 6.47 -3.50 -18.64
N TYR A 112 6.02 -2.24 -18.55
CA TYR A 112 6.11 -1.46 -17.31
C TYR A 112 5.35 -2.13 -16.17
N PHE A 113 4.14 -2.57 -16.41
CA PHE A 113 3.31 -3.17 -15.38
C PHE A 113 3.86 -4.49 -14.84
N ASN A 114 4.27 -5.39 -15.73
CA ASN A 114 4.86 -6.66 -15.32
C ASN A 114 6.22 -6.50 -14.66
N THR A 115 7.04 -5.52 -15.09
CA THR A 115 8.28 -5.19 -14.38
C THR A 115 7.99 -4.79 -12.93
N PHE A 116 7.02 -3.90 -12.71
CA PHE A 116 6.59 -3.51 -11.36
C PHE A 116 6.11 -4.73 -10.56
N ARG A 117 5.22 -5.56 -11.11
CA ARG A 117 4.65 -6.74 -10.43
C ARG A 117 5.72 -7.75 -10.03
N ASN A 118 6.65 -8.04 -10.94
CA ASN A 118 7.73 -9.00 -10.70
C ASN A 118 8.63 -8.57 -9.53
N HIS A 119 8.86 -7.26 -9.35
CA HIS A 119 9.58 -6.73 -8.18
C HIS A 119 8.78 -6.80 -6.87
N ARG A 120 7.51 -7.17 -6.91
CA ARG A 120 6.66 -7.45 -5.75
C ARG A 120 6.43 -8.94 -5.50
N ASN A 121 7.17 -9.80 -6.23
CA ASN A 121 7.01 -11.26 -6.23
C ASN A 121 5.63 -11.71 -6.72
N LEU A 122 5.08 -10.99 -7.68
CA LEU A 122 3.81 -11.31 -8.32
C LEU A 122 4.03 -11.79 -9.75
N ALA A 123 3.23 -12.74 -10.18
CA ALA A 123 3.27 -13.23 -11.56
C ALA A 123 2.89 -12.14 -12.55
N SER A 124 3.47 -12.22 -13.75
CA SER A 124 3.09 -11.39 -14.88
C SER A 124 1.64 -11.64 -15.31
N VAL A 125 1.00 -10.59 -15.77
CA VAL A 125 -0.38 -10.63 -16.28
C VAL A 125 -0.39 -10.48 -17.80
N ARG A 126 -1.55 -10.71 -18.41
CA ARG A 126 -1.78 -10.44 -19.83
C ARG A 126 -2.25 -8.99 -20.01
N GLU A 127 -2.03 -8.43 -21.20
CA GLU A 127 -2.38 -7.05 -21.51
C GLU A 127 -3.85 -6.71 -21.18
N ARG A 128 -4.79 -7.60 -21.52
CA ARG A 128 -6.23 -7.41 -21.24
C ARG A 128 -6.58 -7.31 -19.77
N ASP A 129 -5.72 -7.80 -18.89
CA ASP A 129 -5.97 -7.87 -17.45
C ASP A 129 -5.31 -6.68 -16.71
N VAL A 130 -4.53 -5.84 -17.40
CA VAL A 130 -3.75 -4.75 -16.79
C VAL A 130 -4.64 -3.78 -16.03
N ASP A 131 -5.76 -3.32 -16.59
CA ASP A 131 -6.63 -2.33 -15.92
C ASP A 131 -7.21 -2.85 -14.62
N TYR A 132 -7.60 -4.12 -14.60
CA TYR A 132 -8.13 -4.76 -13.40
C TYR A 132 -7.09 -4.83 -12.27
N TYR A 133 -5.87 -5.25 -12.61
CA TYR A 133 -4.81 -5.36 -11.61
C TYR A 133 -4.20 -4.01 -11.24
N LEU A 134 -4.19 -3.02 -12.13
CA LEU A 134 -3.62 -1.71 -11.89
C LEU A 134 -4.29 -1.02 -10.70
N GLU A 135 -5.62 -1.07 -10.61
CA GLU A 135 -6.35 -0.53 -9.46
C GLU A 135 -5.95 -1.23 -8.16
N LYS A 136 -5.84 -2.56 -8.17
CA LYS A 136 -5.41 -3.32 -6.99
C LYS A 136 -3.97 -2.97 -6.58
N GLU A 137 -3.08 -2.83 -7.56
CA GLU A 137 -1.69 -2.46 -7.29
C GLU A 137 -1.57 -1.06 -6.69
N TRP A 138 -2.37 -0.09 -7.13
CA TRP A 138 -2.45 1.23 -6.50
C TRP A 138 -2.90 1.12 -5.04
N LYS A 139 -3.92 0.32 -4.75
CA LYS A 139 -4.40 0.07 -3.38
C LYS A 139 -3.32 -0.56 -2.50
N LYS A 140 -2.62 -1.58 -2.99
CA LYS A 140 -1.54 -2.26 -2.27
C LYS A 140 -0.35 -1.33 -1.99
N GLU A 141 0.07 -0.57 -3.00
CA GLU A 141 1.28 0.23 -2.95
C GLU A 141 1.12 1.46 -2.05
N PHE A 142 -0.04 2.13 -2.10
CA PHE A 142 -0.26 3.41 -1.45
C PHE A 142 -1.21 3.35 -0.24
N TYR A 143 -1.50 2.16 0.26
CA TYR A 143 -2.27 2.04 1.50
C TYR A 143 -1.62 2.83 2.64
N GLY A 144 -2.42 3.63 3.34
CA GLY A 144 -1.97 4.45 4.47
C GLY A 144 -1.17 5.71 4.11
N GLU A 145 -0.97 6.02 2.82
CA GLU A 145 -0.17 7.18 2.38
C GLU A 145 -1.00 8.39 1.93
N GLY A 146 -2.33 8.29 1.92
CA GLY A 146 -3.22 9.36 1.44
C GLY A 146 -3.24 9.54 -0.07
N GLN A 147 -2.41 8.85 -0.83
CA GLN A 147 -2.26 9.00 -2.27
C GLN A 147 -3.45 8.45 -3.07
N LEU A 148 -4.13 7.44 -2.55
CA LEU A 148 -5.25 6.78 -3.24
C LEU A 148 -6.38 7.75 -3.58
N PHE A 149 -6.66 8.72 -2.73
CA PHE A 149 -7.68 9.74 -3.01
C PHE A 149 -7.41 10.48 -4.33
N PHE A 150 -6.16 10.88 -4.56
CA PHE A 150 -5.76 11.58 -5.79
C PHE A 150 -5.85 10.67 -7.01
N TRP A 151 -5.50 9.39 -6.86
CA TRP A 151 -5.64 8.41 -7.93
C TRP A 151 -7.11 8.21 -8.31
N TYR A 152 -8.02 8.03 -7.33
CA TYR A 152 -9.46 7.91 -7.58
C TYR A 152 -10.01 9.16 -8.29
N LYS A 153 -9.62 10.35 -7.83
CA LYS A 153 -10.06 11.62 -8.42
C LYS A 153 -9.57 11.76 -9.87
N ARG A 154 -8.30 11.45 -10.15
CA ARG A 154 -7.73 11.49 -11.50
C ARG A 154 -8.45 10.55 -12.45
N ASN A 155 -8.78 9.35 -11.99
CA ASN A 155 -9.48 8.34 -12.77
C ASN A 155 -11.01 8.50 -12.77
N LYS A 156 -11.53 9.62 -12.21
CA LYS A 156 -12.97 9.92 -12.15
C LYS A 156 -13.81 8.81 -11.55
N LYS A 157 -13.24 8.07 -10.61
CA LYS A 157 -13.97 7.03 -9.87
C LYS A 157 -14.96 7.70 -8.92
N THR A 158 -16.22 7.28 -8.97
CA THR A 158 -17.30 7.80 -8.12
C THR A 158 -17.50 6.98 -6.86
N GLU A 159 -16.94 5.77 -6.82
CA GLU A 159 -17.06 4.84 -5.71
C GLU A 159 -15.68 4.34 -5.27
N MET A 160 -15.50 4.25 -3.97
CA MET A 160 -14.36 3.57 -3.36
C MET A 160 -14.86 2.23 -2.83
N GLN A 161 -14.61 1.15 -3.56
CA GLN A 161 -15.09 -0.21 -3.24
C GLN A 161 -14.76 -0.71 -1.83
N SER A 162 -13.85 -0.08 -1.14
CA SER A 162 -13.45 -0.42 0.23
C SER A 162 -13.88 0.61 1.27
N ALA A 163 -14.55 1.68 0.87
CA ALA A 163 -15.15 2.61 1.81
C ALA A 163 -16.42 1.95 2.37
N THR A 164 -16.48 1.81 3.68
CA THR A 164 -17.73 1.41 4.34
C THR A 164 -18.55 2.64 4.60
N ASP A 165 -19.74 2.67 4.06
CA ASP A 165 -20.84 3.47 4.58
C ASP A 165 -21.24 2.93 5.96
N GLN A 166 -20.38 3.10 6.96
CA GLN A 166 -20.74 2.81 8.35
C GLN A 166 -21.00 4.10 9.12
N TYR A 167 -21.87 4.92 8.56
CA TYR A 167 -22.61 5.91 9.34
C TYR A 167 -24.05 5.90 8.84
N GLY A 168 -24.76 4.83 9.19
CA GLY A 168 -26.21 4.85 9.28
C GLY A 168 -26.58 5.26 10.67
#